data_a5a611d4278ad52f4c168dbf4c716460
#
_entry.id   a5a611d4278ad52f4c168dbf4c716460
#
_cell.length_a   1.000
_cell.length_b   1.000
_cell.length_c   1.000
_cell.angle_alpha   90.00
_cell.angle_beta   90.00
_cell.angle_gamma   90.00
#
_symmetry.space_group_name_H-M   'P 1'
#
loop_
_entity.id
_entity.type
_entity.pdbx_description
1 polymer ?
#
loop_
_entity_poly.entity_id
_entity_poly.type
_entity_poly.pdbx_seq_one_letter_code
_entity_poly.pdbx_strand_id
1 'polypeptide(L)'
;MAPTALLSVSNKDGLVPLAEGLLAAGYQLISSGGTAAALAAAGLPVTKVAEHTGAPEILGGRVKTLHPRIHGGILAKRSEPSHQADLEAQGIATIDVVVVNLYPFRETIARPDVSWDLAIENIDIGGPAMVRAAAKNHADVAVLTSPSQYPAFLEALAAGALSSALRRQLALEAYSHTAEYDTAISAWLASQLSQEEATAEQLTLNLPARQSLRYGENPHQSATWYAQPGAGLGAGEQLQGKELSYNNILDLEAALATVREFGYGGQPAGGNPFQPAAVVVKHTNPCGVATGSGSANALERALDADRVSAFGGIVAINGPVDAATAGHLTSLFLECVVAPVFEPQARQLLAAKANLRLLELAPAAVARASRQQLRSVLGGVLVQELDDQPVDETAWQVMSKRQPTAQELEDLRFAWRLVRHVRSNAITVAKGGQSLGIGAGQMNRVGSARIALETAAAKAKGAVLASDGFFPFDDTVRLAAQYGITAVIQPGGSVRDADSIAACDELGLAMVVTGRRHFLH
;
A
#
# COMPACT_ATOMS: atom_id res chain seq x y z
N MET A 1 -11.35 23.20 -43.22
CA MET A 1 -12.36 23.29 -42.14
C MET A 1 -11.66 23.67 -40.85
N ALA A 2 -12.34 24.36 -39.94
CA ALA A 2 -11.73 24.62 -38.61
C ALA A 2 -11.51 23.29 -37.86
N PRO A 3 -10.43 23.15 -37.09
CA PRO A 3 -10.20 21.96 -36.27
C PRO A 3 -11.30 21.77 -35.22
N THR A 4 -11.59 20.54 -34.85
CA THR A 4 -12.73 20.20 -34.00
C THR A 4 -12.28 19.47 -32.74
N ALA A 5 -12.80 19.86 -31.58
CA ALA A 5 -12.60 19.20 -30.31
C ALA A 5 -13.92 18.63 -29.76
N LEU A 6 -13.92 17.38 -29.40
CA LEU A 6 -15.06 16.67 -28.75
C LEU A 6 -14.78 16.58 -27.24
N LEU A 7 -15.67 17.18 -26.44
CA LEU A 7 -15.55 17.21 -24.99
C LEU A 7 -16.72 16.47 -24.34
N SER A 8 -16.41 15.47 -23.53
CA SER A 8 -17.39 14.68 -22.77
C SER A 8 -16.78 14.25 -21.44
N VAL A 9 -16.94 15.07 -20.41
CA VAL A 9 -16.26 14.86 -19.12
C VAL A 9 -17.27 14.72 -17.98
N SER A 10 -17.01 13.77 -17.09
CA SER A 10 -17.70 13.59 -15.83
C SER A 10 -17.18 14.61 -14.79
N ASN A 11 -15.88 14.62 -14.53
CA ASN A 11 -15.21 15.65 -13.75
C ASN A 11 -14.99 16.90 -14.62
N LYS A 12 -15.50 18.05 -14.16
CA LYS A 12 -15.47 19.34 -14.87
C LYS A 12 -14.36 20.28 -14.41
N ASP A 13 -13.42 19.80 -13.58
CA ASP A 13 -12.29 20.61 -13.15
C ASP A 13 -11.45 21.04 -14.37
N GLY A 14 -11.15 22.33 -14.46
CA GLY A 14 -10.37 22.90 -15.56
C GLY A 14 -11.05 22.87 -16.95
N LEU A 15 -12.32 22.44 -17.04
CA LEU A 15 -13.05 22.34 -18.33
C LEU A 15 -13.19 23.68 -19.04
N VAL A 16 -13.59 24.74 -18.35
CA VAL A 16 -13.82 26.06 -18.95
C VAL A 16 -12.52 26.66 -19.48
N PRO A 17 -11.42 26.74 -18.70
CA PRO A 17 -10.12 27.19 -19.21
C PRO A 17 -9.61 26.37 -20.41
N LEU A 18 -9.81 25.06 -20.41
CA LEU A 18 -9.45 24.22 -21.56
C LEU A 18 -10.24 24.60 -22.80
N ALA A 19 -11.56 24.75 -22.67
CA ALA A 19 -12.45 25.12 -23.77
C ALA A 19 -12.14 26.51 -24.34
N GLU A 20 -11.85 27.49 -23.48
CA GLU A 20 -11.41 28.85 -23.86
C GLU A 20 -10.10 28.79 -24.66
N GLY A 21 -9.12 28.02 -24.21
CA GLY A 21 -7.86 27.83 -24.91
C GLY A 21 -8.02 27.15 -26.27
N LEU A 22 -8.89 26.16 -26.38
CA LEU A 22 -9.23 25.51 -27.65
C LEU A 22 -9.91 26.48 -28.63
N LEU A 23 -10.88 27.26 -28.14
CA LEU A 23 -11.55 28.30 -28.96
C LEU A 23 -10.55 29.37 -29.44
N ALA A 24 -9.67 29.84 -28.56
CA ALA A 24 -8.62 30.81 -28.91
C ALA A 24 -7.65 30.24 -29.97
N ALA A 25 -7.44 28.92 -29.99
CA ALA A 25 -6.65 28.21 -31.01
C ALA A 25 -7.48 27.89 -32.30
N GLY A 26 -8.72 28.38 -32.38
CA GLY A 26 -9.57 28.25 -33.58
C GLY A 26 -10.35 26.95 -33.68
N TYR A 27 -10.45 26.16 -32.62
CA TYR A 27 -11.22 24.92 -32.60
C TYR A 27 -12.72 25.18 -32.50
N GLN A 28 -13.52 24.36 -33.16
CA GLN A 28 -14.95 24.22 -32.89
C GLN A 28 -15.15 23.17 -31.78
N LEU A 29 -16.08 23.45 -30.85
CA LEU A 29 -16.37 22.56 -29.75
C LEU A 29 -17.63 21.74 -30.02
N ILE A 30 -17.54 20.43 -29.85
CA ILE A 30 -18.67 19.50 -29.84
C ILE A 30 -18.78 18.89 -28.46
N SER A 31 -20.00 18.81 -27.90
CA SER A 31 -20.19 18.21 -26.57
C SER A 31 -21.59 17.65 -26.37
N SER A 32 -21.78 16.83 -25.35
CA SER A 32 -23.07 16.25 -24.97
C SER A 32 -23.39 16.41 -23.49
N GLY A 33 -24.66 16.27 -23.15
CA GLY A 33 -25.14 16.17 -21.77
C GLY A 33 -24.70 17.32 -20.86
N GLY A 34 -24.27 16.99 -19.65
CA GLY A 34 -23.85 17.96 -18.64
C GLY A 34 -22.58 18.74 -18.98
N THR A 35 -21.72 18.24 -19.88
CA THR A 35 -20.54 18.98 -20.37
C THR A 35 -20.96 20.12 -21.29
N ALA A 36 -21.86 19.86 -22.24
CA ALA A 36 -22.40 20.91 -23.11
C ALA A 36 -23.14 21.98 -22.30
N ALA A 37 -23.93 21.57 -21.30
CA ALA A 37 -24.63 22.52 -20.42
C ALA A 37 -23.66 23.40 -19.63
N ALA A 38 -22.57 22.86 -19.11
CA ALA A 38 -21.55 23.61 -18.37
C ALA A 38 -20.83 24.63 -19.27
N LEU A 39 -20.46 24.26 -20.49
CA LEU A 39 -19.83 25.15 -21.45
C LEU A 39 -20.78 26.30 -21.88
N ALA A 40 -22.04 25.96 -22.18
CA ALA A 40 -23.05 26.97 -22.53
C ALA A 40 -23.35 27.95 -21.37
N ALA A 41 -23.39 27.43 -20.13
CA ALA A 41 -23.54 28.27 -18.94
C ALA A 41 -22.36 29.24 -18.72
N ALA A 42 -21.16 28.89 -19.19
CA ALA A 42 -19.97 29.73 -19.21
C ALA A 42 -19.97 30.72 -20.43
N GLY A 43 -21.01 30.71 -21.25
CA GLY A 43 -21.11 31.59 -22.43
C GLY A 43 -20.25 31.14 -23.62
N LEU A 44 -19.74 29.93 -23.62
CA LEU A 44 -18.88 29.41 -24.68
C LEU A 44 -19.71 28.76 -25.81
N PRO A 45 -19.36 29.04 -27.09
CA PRO A 45 -20.02 28.41 -28.21
C PRO A 45 -19.72 26.89 -28.25
N VAL A 46 -20.76 26.08 -28.24
CA VAL A 46 -20.65 24.62 -28.28
C VAL A 46 -21.78 24.03 -29.12
N THR A 47 -21.44 23.16 -30.06
CA THR A 47 -22.39 22.37 -30.83
C THR A 47 -22.75 21.10 -30.07
N LYS A 48 -24.02 20.81 -29.91
CA LYS A 48 -24.44 19.55 -29.27
C LYS A 48 -24.19 18.36 -30.20
N VAL A 49 -23.82 17.21 -29.62
CA VAL A 49 -23.61 15.97 -30.37
C VAL A 49 -24.83 15.61 -31.20
N ALA A 50 -26.04 15.78 -30.68
CA ALA A 50 -27.26 15.52 -31.42
C ALA A 50 -27.42 16.42 -32.67
N GLU A 51 -27.01 17.67 -32.62
CA GLU A 51 -27.00 18.59 -33.77
C GLU A 51 -25.91 18.20 -34.77
N HIS A 52 -24.73 17.84 -34.29
CA HIS A 52 -23.61 17.41 -35.13
C HIS A 52 -23.89 16.09 -35.86
N THR A 53 -24.51 15.14 -35.18
CA THR A 53 -24.83 13.81 -35.76
C THR A 53 -26.11 13.81 -36.56
N GLY A 54 -27.04 14.72 -36.28
CA GLY A 54 -28.40 14.71 -36.78
C GLY A 54 -29.28 13.61 -36.15
N ALA A 55 -28.79 12.97 -35.09
CA ALA A 55 -29.49 11.89 -34.39
C ALA A 55 -29.77 12.30 -32.92
N PRO A 56 -31.01 12.08 -32.43
CA PRO A 56 -31.33 12.38 -31.03
C PRO A 56 -30.62 11.41 -30.07
N GLU A 57 -30.48 11.84 -28.84
CA GLU A 57 -30.10 10.93 -27.74
C GLU A 57 -31.27 9.94 -27.50
N ILE A 58 -30.94 8.65 -27.37
CA ILE A 58 -31.94 7.58 -27.17
C ILE A 58 -31.61 6.72 -25.96
N LEU A 59 -32.55 5.86 -25.57
CA LEU A 59 -32.41 4.94 -24.43
C LEU A 59 -32.01 5.64 -23.10
N GLY A 60 -32.68 6.77 -22.80
CA GLY A 60 -32.37 7.54 -21.61
C GLY A 60 -30.98 8.17 -21.61
N GLY A 61 -30.37 8.32 -22.80
CA GLY A 61 -29.02 8.88 -22.94
C GLY A 61 -27.89 7.85 -22.96
N ARG A 62 -28.18 6.55 -22.94
CA ARG A 62 -27.16 5.50 -23.07
C ARG A 62 -26.49 5.51 -24.46
N VAL A 63 -27.20 5.99 -25.50
CA VAL A 63 -26.65 6.14 -26.84
C VAL A 63 -26.69 7.61 -27.24
N LYS A 64 -25.51 8.23 -27.30
CA LYS A 64 -25.25 9.63 -27.64
C LYS A 64 -24.13 9.74 -28.66
N THR A 65 -22.95 9.26 -28.27
CA THR A 65 -21.69 9.40 -29.00
C THR A 65 -21.32 8.17 -29.81
N LEU A 66 -22.02 7.04 -29.62
CA LEU A 66 -21.85 5.82 -30.43
C LEU A 66 -22.49 6.01 -31.81
N HIS A 67 -21.90 6.84 -32.65
CA HIS A 67 -22.42 7.23 -33.93
C HIS A 67 -21.31 7.27 -35.00
N PRO A 68 -21.57 6.83 -36.26
CA PRO A 68 -20.57 6.86 -37.33
C PRO A 68 -19.92 8.23 -37.55
N ARG A 69 -20.68 9.33 -37.46
CA ARG A 69 -20.12 10.69 -37.61
C ARG A 69 -19.12 11.06 -36.51
N ILE A 70 -19.28 10.53 -35.30
CA ILE A 70 -18.32 10.74 -34.21
C ILE A 70 -17.10 9.84 -34.42
N HIS A 71 -17.33 8.51 -34.50
CA HIS A 71 -16.22 7.56 -34.60
C HIS A 71 -15.49 7.62 -35.96
N GLY A 72 -16.16 7.94 -37.04
CA GLY A 72 -15.55 8.19 -38.34
C GLY A 72 -14.63 9.43 -38.28
N GLY A 73 -15.11 10.53 -37.68
CA GLY A 73 -14.30 11.75 -37.47
C GLY A 73 -13.07 11.51 -36.63
N ILE A 74 -13.12 10.62 -35.63
CA ILE A 74 -11.99 10.25 -34.78
C ILE A 74 -11.04 9.26 -35.45
N LEU A 75 -11.55 8.20 -36.10
CA LEU A 75 -10.76 7.05 -36.59
C LEU A 75 -10.18 7.22 -37.98
N ALA A 76 -10.64 8.21 -38.74
CA ALA A 76 -10.15 8.42 -40.10
C ALA A 76 -8.66 8.82 -40.09
N LYS A 77 -7.83 8.02 -40.78
CA LYS A 77 -6.43 8.35 -41.02
C LYS A 77 -6.38 9.44 -42.10
N ARG A 78 -5.83 10.61 -41.78
CA ARG A 78 -5.81 11.76 -42.68
C ARG A 78 -4.84 11.62 -43.84
N SER A 79 -3.87 10.70 -43.72
CA SER A 79 -2.92 10.35 -44.78
C SER A 79 -3.47 9.33 -45.79
N GLU A 80 -4.65 8.73 -45.52
CA GLU A 80 -5.24 7.66 -46.34
C GLU A 80 -6.34 8.22 -47.27
N PRO A 81 -6.13 8.24 -48.61
CA PRO A 81 -7.08 8.84 -49.54
C PRO A 81 -8.48 8.19 -49.53
N SER A 82 -8.57 6.88 -49.31
CA SER A 82 -9.86 6.18 -49.19
C SER A 82 -10.68 6.66 -48.00
N HIS A 83 -10.03 6.92 -46.86
CA HIS A 83 -10.70 7.46 -45.66
C HIS A 83 -11.19 8.89 -45.89
N GLN A 84 -10.44 9.72 -46.63
CA GLN A 84 -10.87 11.08 -46.98
C GLN A 84 -12.10 11.03 -47.90
N ALA A 85 -12.11 10.15 -48.92
CA ALA A 85 -13.26 9.95 -49.79
C ALA A 85 -14.52 9.50 -49.01
N ASP A 86 -14.36 8.57 -48.06
CA ASP A 86 -15.47 8.12 -47.21
C ASP A 86 -16.02 9.25 -46.33
N LEU A 87 -15.16 10.08 -45.71
CA LEU A 87 -15.58 11.22 -44.91
C LEU A 87 -16.37 12.24 -45.77
N GLU A 88 -15.88 12.54 -46.97
CA GLU A 88 -16.53 13.46 -47.89
C GLU A 88 -17.88 12.93 -48.34
N ALA A 89 -17.95 11.67 -48.79
CA ALA A 89 -19.16 11.02 -49.22
C ALA A 89 -20.26 10.98 -48.15
N GLN A 90 -19.86 10.84 -46.86
CA GLN A 90 -20.77 10.76 -45.71
C GLN A 90 -20.99 12.13 -45.01
N GLY A 91 -20.32 13.19 -45.46
CA GLY A 91 -20.37 14.52 -44.82
C GLY A 91 -19.89 14.50 -43.38
N ILE A 92 -18.80 13.75 -43.11
CA ILE A 92 -18.22 13.61 -41.76
C ILE A 92 -17.02 14.55 -41.60
N ALA A 93 -17.08 15.43 -40.61
CA ALA A 93 -15.95 16.27 -40.23
C ALA A 93 -14.96 15.51 -39.37
N THR A 94 -13.67 15.79 -39.53
CA THR A 94 -12.60 15.24 -38.64
C THR A 94 -12.70 15.82 -37.24
N ILE A 95 -12.35 15.00 -36.25
CA ILE A 95 -12.19 15.39 -34.84
C ILE A 95 -10.71 15.31 -34.50
N ASP A 96 -10.14 16.43 -34.04
CA ASP A 96 -8.70 16.60 -33.84
C ASP A 96 -8.28 16.38 -32.37
N VAL A 97 -9.20 16.68 -31.45
CA VAL A 97 -8.99 16.55 -30.01
C VAL A 97 -10.19 15.87 -29.39
N VAL A 98 -9.94 14.88 -28.56
CA VAL A 98 -10.95 14.17 -27.76
C VAL A 98 -10.61 14.33 -26.28
N VAL A 99 -11.54 14.93 -25.53
CA VAL A 99 -11.40 15.17 -24.07
C VAL A 99 -12.50 14.40 -23.38
N VAL A 100 -12.14 13.30 -22.73
CA VAL A 100 -13.10 12.41 -22.08
C VAL A 100 -12.51 11.86 -20.79
N ASN A 101 -13.13 12.17 -19.65
CA ASN A 101 -12.93 11.39 -18.44
C ASN A 101 -14.20 10.59 -18.13
N LEU A 102 -14.00 9.38 -17.66
CA LEU A 102 -15.05 8.39 -17.49
C LEU A 102 -15.94 8.67 -16.26
N TYR A 103 -17.07 8.01 -16.16
CA TYR A 103 -17.90 8.06 -14.96
C TYR A 103 -17.13 7.54 -13.75
N PRO A 104 -17.36 8.11 -12.55
CA PRO A 104 -16.60 7.78 -11.32
C PRO A 104 -17.06 6.43 -10.73
N PHE A 105 -16.84 5.33 -11.46
CA PHE A 105 -17.29 4.00 -11.06
C PHE A 105 -16.69 3.58 -9.69
N ARG A 106 -15.39 3.83 -9.47
CA ARG A 106 -14.71 3.49 -8.21
C ARG A 106 -15.33 4.21 -7.00
N GLU A 107 -15.63 5.49 -7.15
CA GLU A 107 -16.27 6.30 -6.10
C GLU A 107 -17.71 5.85 -5.88
N THR A 108 -18.39 5.43 -6.93
CA THR A 108 -19.76 4.90 -6.84
C THR A 108 -19.80 3.60 -6.05
N ILE A 109 -18.95 2.63 -6.37
CA ILE A 109 -18.90 1.34 -5.67
C ILE A 109 -18.31 1.41 -4.26
N ALA A 110 -17.60 2.49 -3.91
CA ALA A 110 -17.09 2.72 -2.58
C ALA A 110 -18.16 3.19 -1.58
N ARG A 111 -19.37 3.54 -2.04
CA ARG A 111 -20.49 3.94 -1.17
C ARG A 111 -21.03 2.73 -0.41
N PRO A 112 -21.29 2.86 0.92
CA PRO A 112 -21.76 1.73 1.72
C PRO A 112 -23.12 1.15 1.29
N ASP A 113 -23.95 1.99 0.64
CA ASP A 113 -25.33 1.69 0.25
C ASP A 113 -25.51 1.53 -1.26
N VAL A 114 -24.42 1.28 -2.02
CA VAL A 114 -24.52 1.12 -3.46
C VAL A 114 -25.34 -0.13 -3.83
N SER A 115 -26.40 0.06 -4.61
CA SER A 115 -27.14 -1.06 -5.18
C SER A 115 -26.45 -1.59 -6.44
N TRP A 116 -26.73 -2.87 -6.78
CA TRP A 116 -26.26 -3.48 -8.02
C TRP A 116 -26.65 -2.63 -9.24
N ASP A 117 -27.91 -2.25 -9.34
CA ASP A 117 -28.42 -1.48 -10.48
C ASP A 117 -27.74 -0.11 -10.60
N LEU A 118 -27.48 0.55 -9.48
CA LEU A 118 -26.78 1.83 -9.47
C LEU A 118 -25.33 1.68 -9.94
N ALA A 119 -24.65 0.64 -9.53
CA ALA A 119 -23.29 0.36 -9.97
C ALA A 119 -23.24 0.06 -11.47
N ILE A 120 -24.14 -0.80 -11.97
CA ILE A 120 -24.22 -1.14 -13.40
C ILE A 120 -24.55 0.10 -14.25
N GLU A 121 -25.46 0.98 -13.80
CA GLU A 121 -25.82 2.20 -14.54
C GLU A 121 -24.67 3.23 -14.59
N ASN A 122 -23.71 3.14 -13.67
CA ASN A 122 -22.50 3.98 -13.67
C ASN A 122 -21.34 3.39 -14.48
N ILE A 123 -21.56 2.32 -15.25
CA ILE A 123 -20.58 1.82 -16.24
C ILE A 123 -20.70 2.66 -17.50
N ASP A 124 -19.65 3.42 -17.80
CA ASP A 124 -19.56 4.23 -19.02
C ASP A 124 -19.22 3.35 -20.22
N ILE A 125 -20.02 3.44 -21.28
CA ILE A 125 -19.80 2.72 -22.56
C ILE A 125 -19.26 3.67 -23.63
N GLY A 126 -19.86 4.84 -23.77
CA GLY A 126 -19.51 5.81 -24.81
C GLY A 126 -18.15 6.47 -24.60
N GLY A 127 -17.80 6.76 -23.35
CA GLY A 127 -16.52 7.35 -22.98
C GLY A 127 -15.34 6.47 -23.36
N PRO A 128 -15.24 5.23 -22.88
CA PRO A 128 -14.18 4.29 -23.28
C PRO A 128 -14.08 4.07 -24.78
N ALA A 129 -15.22 4.01 -25.48
CA ALA A 129 -15.24 3.84 -26.94
C ALA A 129 -14.54 5.02 -27.65
N MET A 130 -14.85 6.26 -27.28
CA MET A 130 -14.21 7.47 -27.84
C MET A 130 -12.73 7.57 -27.46
N VAL A 131 -12.38 7.30 -26.20
CA VAL A 131 -10.99 7.31 -25.69
C VAL A 131 -10.13 6.32 -26.48
N ARG A 132 -10.60 5.08 -26.63
CA ARG A 132 -9.88 4.04 -27.36
C ARG A 132 -9.76 4.33 -28.85
N ALA A 133 -10.80 4.90 -29.47
CA ALA A 133 -10.77 5.33 -30.87
C ALA A 133 -9.72 6.43 -31.11
N ALA A 134 -9.70 7.47 -30.27
CA ALA A 134 -8.75 8.57 -30.35
C ALA A 134 -7.31 8.09 -30.08
N ALA A 135 -7.10 7.28 -29.04
CA ALA A 135 -5.79 6.70 -28.72
C ALA A 135 -5.27 5.82 -29.86
N LYS A 136 -6.11 5.02 -30.52
CA LYS A 136 -5.74 4.24 -31.70
C LYS A 136 -5.30 5.12 -32.85
N ASN A 137 -5.94 6.25 -33.07
CA ASN A 137 -5.61 7.20 -34.14
C ASN A 137 -4.75 8.38 -33.65
N HIS A 138 -3.87 8.16 -32.68
CA HIS A 138 -3.01 9.20 -32.08
C HIS A 138 -2.09 9.92 -33.08
N ALA A 139 -1.89 9.38 -34.26
CA ALA A 139 -1.15 10.07 -35.32
C ALA A 139 -1.86 11.39 -35.71
N ASP A 140 -3.19 11.37 -35.73
CA ASP A 140 -4.03 12.48 -36.19
C ASP A 140 -4.83 13.16 -35.06
N VAL A 141 -5.06 12.46 -33.93
CA VAL A 141 -5.95 12.91 -32.83
C VAL A 141 -5.19 12.97 -31.51
N ALA A 142 -5.36 14.06 -30.78
CA ALA A 142 -4.92 14.14 -29.37
C ALA A 142 -6.04 13.70 -28.44
N VAL A 143 -5.73 12.88 -27.43
CA VAL A 143 -6.71 12.39 -26.44
C VAL A 143 -6.32 12.80 -25.04
N LEU A 144 -7.25 13.39 -24.29
CA LEU A 144 -7.08 13.83 -22.91
C LEU A 144 -8.09 13.10 -22.03
N THR A 145 -7.63 12.49 -20.95
CA THR A 145 -8.47 11.68 -20.05
C THR A 145 -8.50 12.21 -18.60
N SER A 146 -7.67 13.22 -18.28
CA SER A 146 -7.57 13.80 -16.95
C SER A 146 -7.42 15.31 -16.99
N PRO A 147 -8.05 16.05 -16.04
CA PRO A 147 -7.83 17.49 -15.87
C PRO A 147 -6.36 17.89 -15.67
N SER A 148 -5.55 17.03 -15.10
CA SER A 148 -4.11 17.27 -14.90
C SER A 148 -3.33 17.44 -16.20
N GLN A 149 -3.84 16.93 -17.33
CA GLN A 149 -3.21 17.05 -18.65
C GLN A 149 -3.49 18.38 -19.34
N TYR A 150 -4.56 19.10 -18.93
CA TYR A 150 -5.05 20.29 -19.65
C TYR A 150 -4.04 21.43 -19.75
N PRO A 151 -3.32 21.84 -18.67
CA PRO A 151 -2.37 22.95 -18.76
C PRO A 151 -1.22 22.67 -19.73
N ALA A 152 -0.57 21.51 -19.62
CA ALA A 152 0.54 21.14 -20.48
C ALA A 152 0.11 20.97 -21.95
N PHE A 153 -1.10 20.45 -22.18
CA PHE A 153 -1.67 20.36 -23.52
C PHE A 153 -1.91 21.73 -24.15
N LEU A 154 -2.50 22.68 -23.41
CA LEU A 154 -2.73 24.04 -23.90
C LEU A 154 -1.43 24.78 -24.19
N GLU A 155 -0.41 24.62 -23.36
CA GLU A 155 0.91 25.19 -23.60
C GLU A 155 1.53 24.64 -24.90
N ALA A 156 1.49 23.32 -25.09
CA ALA A 156 1.98 22.69 -26.32
C ALA A 156 1.17 23.09 -27.56
N LEU A 157 -0.14 23.26 -27.42
CA LEU A 157 -1.05 23.73 -28.48
C LEU A 157 -0.71 25.16 -28.89
N ALA A 158 -0.58 26.08 -27.94
CA ALA A 158 -0.23 27.48 -28.20
C ALA A 158 1.15 27.64 -28.84
N ALA A 159 2.10 26.79 -28.49
CA ALA A 159 3.44 26.76 -29.07
C ALA A 159 3.49 26.08 -30.46
N GLY A 160 2.38 25.53 -30.98
CA GLY A 160 2.39 24.72 -32.20
C GLY A 160 3.18 23.42 -32.05
N ALA A 161 3.40 22.93 -30.84
CA ALA A 161 4.28 21.83 -30.47
C ALA A 161 3.55 20.52 -30.13
N LEU A 162 2.34 20.30 -30.66
CA LEU A 162 1.65 19.01 -30.53
C LEU A 162 2.38 17.93 -31.31
N SER A 163 3.52 17.52 -30.77
CA SER A 163 4.41 16.54 -31.42
C SER A 163 3.80 15.14 -31.45
N SER A 164 4.31 14.30 -32.36
CA SER A 164 3.92 12.88 -32.38
C SER A 164 4.33 12.13 -31.09
N ALA A 165 5.38 12.59 -30.43
CA ALA A 165 5.80 12.04 -29.13
C ALA A 165 4.77 12.33 -28.03
N LEU A 166 4.31 13.59 -27.94
CA LEU A 166 3.25 13.96 -26.99
C LEU A 166 1.96 13.20 -27.25
N ARG A 167 1.50 13.10 -28.50
CA ARG A 167 0.30 12.33 -28.84
C ARG A 167 0.43 10.85 -28.52
N ARG A 168 1.61 10.24 -28.68
CA ARG A 168 1.86 8.85 -28.26
C ARG A 168 1.81 8.69 -26.74
N GLN A 169 2.35 9.65 -26.01
CA GLN A 169 2.28 9.65 -24.54
C GLN A 169 0.82 9.74 -24.07
N LEU A 170 0.05 10.67 -24.60
CA LEU A 170 -1.39 10.80 -24.30
C LEU A 170 -2.19 9.53 -24.66
N ALA A 171 -1.84 8.86 -25.77
CA ALA A 171 -2.47 7.60 -26.15
C ALA A 171 -2.14 6.45 -25.16
N LEU A 172 -0.91 6.37 -24.67
CA LEU A 172 -0.52 5.42 -23.63
C LEU A 172 -1.34 5.67 -22.34
N GLU A 173 -1.42 6.92 -21.90
CA GLU A 173 -2.20 7.30 -20.73
C GLU A 173 -3.70 6.98 -20.89
N ALA A 174 -4.25 7.21 -22.11
CA ALA A 174 -5.63 6.89 -22.42
C ALA A 174 -5.92 5.37 -22.36
N TYR A 175 -5.02 4.53 -22.89
CA TYR A 175 -5.17 3.08 -22.75
C TYR A 175 -4.99 2.61 -21.32
N SER A 176 -4.07 3.18 -20.56
CA SER A 176 -3.93 2.89 -19.13
C SER A 176 -5.21 3.23 -18.37
N HIS A 177 -5.81 4.41 -18.64
CA HIS A 177 -7.05 4.86 -18.02
C HIS A 177 -8.23 3.90 -18.29
N THR A 178 -8.39 3.43 -19.54
CA THR A 178 -9.45 2.45 -19.86
C THR A 178 -9.19 1.08 -19.25
N ALA A 179 -7.93 0.63 -19.21
CA ALA A 179 -7.55 -0.64 -18.57
C ALA A 179 -7.83 -0.62 -17.06
N GLU A 180 -7.53 0.49 -16.38
CA GLU A 180 -7.85 0.67 -14.96
C GLU A 180 -9.35 0.67 -14.70
N TYR A 181 -10.11 1.29 -15.58
CA TYR A 181 -11.56 1.34 -15.51
C TYR A 181 -12.18 -0.05 -15.62
N ASP A 182 -11.82 -0.82 -16.65
CA ASP A 182 -12.31 -2.18 -16.87
C ASP A 182 -11.85 -3.14 -15.76
N THR A 183 -10.64 -2.95 -15.24
CA THR A 183 -10.13 -3.70 -14.08
C THR A 183 -10.99 -3.45 -12.84
N ALA A 184 -11.39 -2.21 -12.57
CA ALA A 184 -12.24 -1.89 -11.43
C ALA A 184 -13.63 -2.52 -11.56
N ILE A 185 -14.21 -2.51 -12.77
CA ILE A 185 -15.51 -3.14 -13.06
C ILE A 185 -15.43 -4.65 -12.86
N SER A 186 -14.45 -5.31 -13.47
CA SER A 186 -14.31 -6.76 -13.38
C SER A 186 -14.06 -7.23 -11.95
N ALA A 187 -13.22 -6.50 -11.19
CA ALA A 187 -12.95 -6.81 -9.78
C ALA A 187 -14.20 -6.67 -8.91
N TRP A 188 -14.99 -5.60 -9.13
CA TRP A 188 -16.24 -5.41 -8.40
C TRP A 188 -17.25 -6.50 -8.73
N LEU A 189 -17.46 -6.81 -10.01
CA LEU A 189 -18.37 -7.89 -10.44
C LEU A 189 -17.96 -9.23 -9.82
N ALA A 190 -16.66 -9.57 -9.84
CA ALA A 190 -16.15 -10.77 -9.22
C ALA A 190 -16.46 -10.82 -7.71
N SER A 191 -16.29 -9.70 -7.00
CA SER A 191 -16.59 -9.61 -5.55
C SER A 191 -18.07 -9.82 -5.23
N GLN A 192 -18.97 -9.43 -6.15
CA GLN A 192 -20.41 -9.60 -5.97
C GLN A 192 -20.88 -11.03 -6.27
N LEU A 193 -20.20 -11.74 -7.16
CA LEU A 193 -20.55 -13.09 -7.59
C LEU A 193 -19.96 -14.17 -6.65
N SER A 194 -18.87 -13.86 -5.96
CA SER A 194 -18.17 -14.80 -5.09
C SER A 194 -18.70 -14.78 -3.65
N GLN A 195 -19.98 -15.10 -3.43
CA GLN A 195 -20.50 -15.40 -2.10
C GLN A 195 -20.17 -16.82 -1.62
N GLU A 196 -19.60 -17.68 -2.46
CA GLU A 196 -19.15 -19.04 -2.10
C GLU A 196 -17.78 -19.31 -2.72
N GLU A 197 -16.71 -19.31 -1.89
CA GLU A 197 -15.38 -19.94 -2.09
C GLU A 197 -14.71 -19.83 -3.48
N ALA A 198 -14.81 -18.76 -4.20
CA ALA A 198 -14.07 -18.61 -5.45
C ALA A 198 -12.74 -17.89 -5.21
N THR A 199 -11.63 -18.64 -5.22
CA THR A 199 -10.31 -18.06 -5.53
C THR A 199 -10.43 -17.34 -6.86
N ALA A 200 -10.06 -16.06 -6.91
CA ALA A 200 -10.05 -15.30 -8.15
C ALA A 200 -9.23 -16.07 -9.20
N GLU A 201 -9.83 -16.38 -10.35
CA GLU A 201 -9.16 -17.14 -11.41
C GLU A 201 -7.94 -16.41 -11.99
N GLN A 202 -7.88 -15.09 -11.83
CA GLN A 202 -6.78 -14.25 -12.28
C GLN A 202 -6.39 -13.21 -11.24
N LEU A 203 -5.10 -13.03 -11.03
CA LEU A 203 -4.54 -11.93 -10.25
C LEU A 203 -4.19 -10.77 -11.17
N THR A 204 -4.83 -9.63 -10.97
CA THR A 204 -4.50 -8.38 -11.65
C THR A 204 -3.98 -7.36 -10.63
N LEU A 205 -2.77 -6.84 -10.84
CA LEU A 205 -2.17 -5.79 -10.03
C LEU A 205 -2.08 -4.50 -10.85
N ASN A 206 -2.70 -3.45 -10.38
CA ASN A 206 -2.62 -2.12 -10.97
C ASN A 206 -2.09 -1.13 -9.95
N LEU A 207 -0.78 -0.97 -9.94
CA LEU A 207 -0.05 -0.07 -9.06
C LEU A 207 0.76 0.92 -9.89
N PRO A 208 0.53 2.22 -9.78
CA PRO A 208 1.37 3.21 -10.43
C PRO A 208 2.78 3.20 -9.86
N ALA A 209 3.76 3.53 -10.70
CA ALA A 209 5.13 3.76 -10.26
C ALA A 209 5.18 4.96 -9.31
N ARG A 210 5.58 4.73 -8.08
CA ARG A 210 5.76 5.76 -7.05
C ARG A 210 7.12 6.44 -7.17
N GLN A 211 8.17 5.62 -7.36
CA GLN A 211 9.54 6.10 -7.40
C GLN A 211 10.44 5.12 -8.18
N SER A 212 11.28 5.63 -9.08
CA SER A 212 12.42 4.88 -9.60
C SER A 212 13.50 4.89 -8.55
N LEU A 213 13.93 3.71 -8.10
CA LEU A 213 14.92 3.56 -7.05
C LEU A 213 16.34 3.59 -7.64
N ARG A 214 17.29 4.08 -6.86
CA ARG A 214 18.68 4.15 -7.28
C ARG A 214 19.23 2.79 -7.74
N TYR A 215 18.86 1.72 -7.03
CA TYR A 215 19.10 0.31 -7.32
C TYR A 215 18.21 -0.55 -6.42
N GLY A 216 18.16 -1.86 -6.66
CA GLY A 216 17.43 -2.81 -5.85
C GLY A 216 18.13 -3.12 -4.52
N GLU A 217 18.07 -4.37 -4.09
CA GLU A 217 18.78 -4.81 -2.88
C GLU A 217 20.29 -4.64 -3.02
N ASN A 218 20.81 -4.86 -4.24
CA ASN A 218 22.23 -4.70 -4.57
C ASN A 218 22.42 -3.69 -5.71
N PRO A 219 23.62 -3.03 -5.78
CA PRO A 219 23.88 -1.94 -6.73
C PRO A 219 23.71 -2.29 -8.22
N HIS A 220 23.84 -3.56 -8.59
CA HIS A 220 23.71 -4.03 -9.98
C HIS A 220 22.26 -4.34 -10.40
N GLN A 221 21.30 -4.25 -9.46
CA GLN A 221 19.89 -4.55 -9.70
C GLN A 221 19.11 -3.25 -9.90
N SER A 222 18.43 -3.11 -11.04
CA SER A 222 17.46 -2.02 -11.22
C SER A 222 16.20 -2.28 -10.39
N ALA A 223 15.57 -1.23 -9.89
CA ALA A 223 14.34 -1.34 -9.14
C ALA A 223 13.43 -0.13 -9.30
N THR A 224 12.13 -0.39 -9.21
CA THR A 224 11.07 0.63 -9.16
C THR A 224 10.11 0.27 -8.04
N TRP A 225 9.73 1.25 -7.25
CA TRP A 225 8.68 1.10 -6.24
C TRP A 225 7.32 1.45 -6.85
N TYR A 226 6.45 0.48 -6.91
CA TYR A 226 5.05 0.65 -7.27
C TYR A 226 4.22 0.67 -5.99
N ALA A 227 3.29 1.61 -5.87
CA ALA A 227 2.53 1.77 -4.63
C ALA A 227 1.07 2.16 -4.91
N GLN A 228 0.18 1.71 -4.04
CA GLN A 228 -1.22 2.10 -4.04
C GLN A 228 -1.34 3.58 -3.60
N PRO A 229 -1.96 4.45 -4.39
CA PRO A 229 -2.16 5.85 -4.00
C PRO A 229 -3.00 5.96 -2.72
N GLY A 230 -2.54 6.79 -1.78
CA GLY A 230 -3.26 7.07 -0.54
C GLY A 230 -3.33 5.93 0.48
N ALA A 231 -2.57 4.84 0.30
CA ALA A 231 -2.57 3.69 1.19
C ALA A 231 -1.14 3.22 1.53
N GLY A 232 -0.97 2.66 2.72
CA GLY A 232 0.28 2.10 3.21
C GLY A 232 1.46 3.05 3.10
N LEU A 233 2.67 2.52 2.98
CA LEU A 233 3.91 3.29 2.82
C LEU A 233 3.88 4.24 1.62
N GLY A 234 3.14 3.90 0.56
CA GLY A 234 2.97 4.75 -0.63
C GLY A 234 2.30 6.09 -0.36
N ALA A 235 1.56 6.21 0.74
CA ALA A 235 0.92 7.46 1.18
C ALA A 235 1.77 8.24 2.19
N GLY A 236 2.93 7.71 2.59
CA GLY A 236 3.81 8.37 3.54
C GLY A 236 4.41 9.65 2.97
N GLU A 237 4.47 10.70 3.78
CA GLU A 237 5.12 11.97 3.48
C GLU A 237 6.55 11.94 4.02
N GLN A 238 7.53 12.04 3.14
CA GLN A 238 8.92 12.16 3.56
C GLN A 238 9.25 13.61 3.89
N LEU A 239 9.41 13.89 5.18
CA LEU A 239 9.63 15.24 5.71
C LEU A 239 11.09 15.70 5.61
N GLN A 240 12.04 14.76 5.58
CA GLN A 240 13.48 15.02 5.64
C GLN A 240 14.28 13.85 5.07
N GLY A 241 15.53 14.11 4.72
CA GLY A 241 16.54 13.11 4.36
C GLY A 241 16.67 12.86 2.87
N LYS A 242 17.55 11.89 2.53
CA LYS A 242 17.71 11.41 1.16
C LYS A 242 16.51 10.58 0.74
N GLU A 243 16.36 10.36 -0.57
CA GLU A 243 15.36 9.42 -1.09
C GLU A 243 15.43 8.05 -0.41
N LEU A 244 14.27 7.41 -0.27
CA LEU A 244 14.20 6.05 0.24
C LEU A 244 14.87 5.08 -0.74
N SER A 245 15.65 4.15 -0.21
CA SER A 245 16.20 3.04 -0.97
C SER A 245 15.29 1.81 -0.90
N TYR A 246 15.55 0.82 -1.74
CA TYR A 246 14.89 -0.48 -1.71
C TYR A 246 14.94 -1.11 -0.30
N ASN A 247 16.13 -1.18 0.29
CA ASN A 247 16.31 -1.75 1.63
C ASN A 247 15.61 -0.92 2.73
N ASN A 248 15.57 0.42 2.59
CA ASN A 248 14.82 1.24 3.53
C ASN A 248 13.32 0.91 3.52
N ILE A 249 12.73 0.68 2.33
CA ILE A 249 11.32 0.35 2.19
C ILE A 249 11.01 -1.01 2.81
N LEU A 250 11.87 -2.03 2.58
CA LEU A 250 11.73 -3.35 3.21
C LEU A 250 11.79 -3.29 4.73
N ASP A 251 12.78 -2.57 5.27
CA ASP A 251 12.96 -2.47 6.72
C ASP A 251 11.86 -1.60 7.37
N LEU A 252 11.37 -0.55 6.68
CA LEU A 252 10.21 0.24 7.13
C LEU A 252 8.94 -0.62 7.22
N GLU A 253 8.70 -1.48 6.22
CA GLU A 253 7.57 -2.42 6.25
C GLU A 253 7.66 -3.37 7.46
N ALA A 254 8.83 -3.99 7.68
CA ALA A 254 9.04 -4.88 8.82
C ALA A 254 8.87 -4.15 10.18
N ALA A 255 9.36 -2.91 10.28
CA ALA A 255 9.22 -2.10 11.48
C ALA A 255 7.77 -1.70 11.75
N LEU A 256 7.03 -1.29 10.71
CA LEU A 256 5.61 -0.95 10.81
C LEU A 256 4.75 -2.19 11.13
N ALA A 257 5.00 -3.33 10.49
CA ALA A 257 4.29 -4.57 10.80
C ALA A 257 4.41 -4.92 12.28
N THR A 258 5.64 -4.83 12.83
CA THR A 258 5.91 -5.13 14.25
C THR A 258 5.27 -4.11 15.19
N VAL A 259 5.44 -2.80 14.95
CA VAL A 259 4.94 -1.78 15.90
C VAL A 259 3.42 -1.72 15.95
N ARG A 260 2.74 -2.07 14.87
CA ARG A 260 1.28 -2.11 14.79
C ARG A 260 0.64 -3.16 15.70
N GLU A 261 1.35 -4.16 16.17
CA GLU A 261 0.87 -5.11 17.20
C GLU A 261 0.43 -4.38 18.50
N PHE A 262 0.95 -3.20 18.73
CA PHE A 262 0.67 -2.37 19.91
C PHE A 262 -0.29 -1.20 19.60
N GLY A 263 -0.95 -1.22 18.43
CA GLY A 263 -1.75 -0.12 17.90
C GLY A 263 -0.94 0.90 17.10
N TYR A 264 -1.62 1.87 16.47
CA TYR A 264 -0.95 2.90 15.67
C TYR A 264 -1.73 4.21 15.68
N GLY A 265 -1.07 5.33 15.97
CA GLY A 265 -1.68 6.67 16.00
C GLY A 265 -2.82 6.80 17.03
N GLY A 266 -2.68 6.15 18.17
CA GLY A 266 -3.70 6.14 19.23
C GLY A 266 -4.82 5.11 19.01
N GLN A 267 -4.85 4.42 17.86
CA GLN A 267 -5.85 3.40 17.58
C GLN A 267 -5.43 2.03 18.13
N PRO A 268 -6.36 1.23 18.64
CA PRO A 268 -6.09 -0.12 19.15
C PRO A 268 -5.72 -1.08 17.99
N ALA A 269 -5.11 -2.22 18.34
CA ALA A 269 -4.84 -3.30 17.39
C ALA A 269 -5.34 -4.64 17.92
N GLY A 270 -5.99 -5.43 17.08
CA GLY A 270 -6.38 -6.80 17.40
C GLY A 270 -7.23 -6.95 18.66
N GLY A 271 -8.08 -5.97 18.98
CA GLY A 271 -8.87 -5.96 20.21
C GLY A 271 -8.12 -5.50 21.48
N ASN A 272 -6.80 -5.24 21.36
CA ASN A 272 -5.99 -4.76 22.48
C ASN A 272 -5.92 -3.23 22.50
N PRO A 273 -5.94 -2.58 23.70
CA PRO A 273 -5.80 -1.14 23.79
C PRO A 273 -4.46 -0.67 23.22
N PHE A 274 -4.43 0.58 22.73
CA PHE A 274 -3.20 1.22 22.29
C PHE A 274 -2.17 1.26 23.42
N GLN A 275 -0.94 0.84 23.11
CA GLN A 275 0.21 0.94 23.99
C GLN A 275 1.34 1.68 23.28
N PRO A 276 1.88 2.78 23.84
CA PRO A 276 3.06 3.42 23.25
C PRO A 276 4.19 2.41 23.07
N ALA A 277 4.69 2.29 21.84
CA ALA A 277 5.68 1.31 21.48
C ALA A 277 6.68 1.86 20.45
N ALA A 278 7.88 1.33 20.48
CA ALA A 278 8.91 1.57 19.48
C ALA A 278 9.58 0.25 19.06
N VAL A 279 9.95 0.20 17.80
CA VAL A 279 10.60 -0.95 17.17
C VAL A 279 11.82 -0.47 16.41
N VAL A 280 12.92 -1.15 16.60
CA VAL A 280 14.16 -0.97 15.82
C VAL A 280 14.36 -2.22 14.97
N VAL A 281 14.53 -2.01 13.66
CA VAL A 281 14.72 -3.09 12.68
C VAL A 281 16.07 -2.97 12.02
N LYS A 282 16.69 -4.11 11.77
CA LYS A 282 17.90 -4.26 10.98
C LYS A 282 17.73 -5.49 10.07
N HIS A 283 17.89 -5.29 8.75
CA HIS A 283 17.77 -6.36 7.76
C HIS A 283 16.45 -7.15 7.90
N THR A 284 15.34 -6.42 7.92
CA THR A 284 13.96 -6.92 8.04
C THR A 284 13.63 -7.68 9.34
N ASN A 285 14.55 -7.76 10.31
CA ASN A 285 14.29 -8.35 11.61
C ASN A 285 14.29 -7.30 12.71
N PRO A 286 13.35 -7.37 13.67
CA PRO A 286 13.44 -6.57 14.88
C PRO A 286 14.74 -6.92 15.65
N CYS A 287 15.49 -5.92 16.07
CA CYS A 287 16.61 -6.08 17.00
C CYS A 287 16.32 -5.46 18.37
N GLY A 288 15.34 -4.56 18.44
CA GLY A 288 14.86 -3.98 19.69
C GLY A 288 13.40 -3.58 19.61
N VAL A 289 12.59 -4.06 20.56
CA VAL A 289 11.16 -3.73 20.67
C VAL A 289 10.82 -3.47 22.12
N ALA A 290 10.11 -2.39 22.38
CA ALA A 290 9.61 -2.12 23.72
C ALA A 290 8.29 -1.33 23.70
N THR A 291 7.47 -1.58 24.70
CA THR A 291 6.39 -0.70 25.12
C THR A 291 6.86 0.24 26.22
N GLY A 292 6.18 1.36 26.43
CA GLY A 292 6.58 2.35 27.43
C GLY A 292 5.43 3.24 27.90
N SER A 293 5.72 4.17 28.78
CA SER A 293 4.77 5.18 29.27
C SER A 293 4.47 6.27 28.22
N GLY A 294 5.27 6.35 27.15
CA GLY A 294 5.17 7.26 26.02
C GLY A 294 6.21 6.92 24.96
N SER A 295 6.19 7.63 23.82
CA SER A 295 7.10 7.37 22.69
C SER A 295 8.59 7.42 23.08
N ALA A 296 9.00 8.42 23.87
CA ALA A 296 10.39 8.59 24.30
C ALA A 296 10.88 7.40 25.14
N ASN A 297 10.11 6.99 26.15
CA ASN A 297 10.45 5.86 27.01
C ASN A 297 10.44 4.54 26.24
N ALA A 298 9.44 4.32 25.37
CA ALA A 298 9.41 3.13 24.54
C ALA A 298 10.64 3.04 23.61
N LEU A 299 11.03 4.16 22.98
CA LEU A 299 12.18 4.22 22.10
C LEU A 299 13.50 3.98 22.85
N GLU A 300 13.71 4.63 23.98
CA GLU A 300 14.91 4.42 24.81
C GLU A 300 15.09 2.94 25.14
N ARG A 301 14.01 2.29 25.62
CA ARG A 301 14.01 0.87 25.96
C ARG A 301 14.22 -0.03 24.74
N ALA A 302 13.62 0.31 23.60
CA ALA A 302 13.83 -0.44 22.35
C ALA A 302 15.30 -0.35 21.88
N LEU A 303 15.92 0.83 21.96
CA LEU A 303 17.35 1.01 21.65
C LEU A 303 18.25 0.25 22.64
N ASP A 304 17.90 0.20 23.93
CA ASP A 304 18.68 -0.49 24.96
C ASP A 304 18.58 -2.03 24.90
N ALA A 305 17.63 -2.57 24.13
CA ALA A 305 17.53 -4.00 23.88
C ALA A 305 18.78 -4.54 23.17
N ASP A 306 19.24 -3.84 22.11
CA ASP A 306 20.48 -4.13 21.38
C ASP A 306 21.01 -2.88 20.67
N ARG A 307 21.76 -2.05 21.37
CA ARG A 307 22.35 -0.81 20.81
C ARG A 307 23.36 -1.06 19.70
N VAL A 308 23.99 -2.23 19.69
CA VAL A 308 24.99 -2.57 18.66
C VAL A 308 24.28 -2.78 17.32
N SER A 309 23.25 -3.61 17.30
CA SER A 309 22.45 -3.88 16.08
C SER A 309 21.62 -2.67 15.66
N ALA A 310 21.18 -1.83 16.60
CA ALA A 310 20.41 -0.62 16.33
C ALA A 310 21.17 0.43 15.50
N PHE A 311 22.52 0.40 15.50
CA PHE A 311 23.33 1.31 14.69
C PHE A 311 23.05 1.14 13.18
N GLY A 312 22.62 2.22 12.52
CA GLY A 312 22.20 2.21 11.12
C GLY A 312 20.87 1.47 10.89
N GLY A 313 20.10 1.26 11.94
CA GLY A 313 18.78 0.64 11.87
C GLY A 313 17.68 1.61 11.46
N ILE A 314 16.48 1.07 11.34
CA ILE A 314 15.24 1.77 11.02
C ILE A 314 14.30 1.67 12.21
N VAL A 315 13.65 2.79 12.54
CA VAL A 315 12.79 2.91 13.72
C VAL A 315 11.35 3.14 13.29
N ALA A 316 10.42 2.39 13.87
CA ALA A 316 8.99 2.70 13.85
C ALA A 316 8.51 3.05 15.26
N ILE A 317 7.75 4.13 15.36
CA ILE A 317 7.10 4.61 16.58
C ILE A 317 5.61 4.69 16.31
N ASN A 318 4.78 4.13 17.18
CA ASN A 318 3.33 4.10 16.96
C ASN A 318 2.58 5.31 17.51
N GLY A 319 3.26 6.18 18.23
CA GLY A 319 2.73 7.44 18.78
C GLY A 319 3.43 8.68 18.20
N PRO A 320 3.14 9.87 18.73
CA PRO A 320 3.78 11.11 18.28
C PRO A 320 5.28 11.11 18.64
N VAL A 321 6.07 11.70 17.75
CA VAL A 321 7.49 12.00 18.00
C VAL A 321 7.59 13.42 18.52
N ASP A 322 7.77 13.55 19.83
CA ASP A 322 7.99 14.81 20.54
C ASP A 322 9.50 15.15 20.66
N ALA A 323 9.83 16.24 21.32
CA ALA A 323 11.21 16.69 21.51
C ALA A 323 12.05 15.69 22.31
N ALA A 324 11.48 15.01 23.32
CA ALA A 324 12.17 14.00 24.12
C ALA A 324 12.52 12.77 23.28
N THR A 325 11.55 12.30 22.48
CA THR A 325 11.75 11.19 21.53
C THR A 325 12.82 11.55 20.48
N ALA A 326 12.79 12.77 19.95
CA ALA A 326 13.80 13.26 19.02
C ALA A 326 15.21 13.28 19.63
N GLY A 327 15.34 13.58 20.92
CA GLY A 327 16.60 13.50 21.67
C GLY A 327 17.21 12.09 21.62
N HIS A 328 16.41 11.05 21.83
CA HIS A 328 16.88 9.66 21.71
C HIS A 328 17.24 9.29 20.27
N LEU A 329 16.44 9.72 19.27
CA LEU A 329 16.73 9.48 17.84
C LEU A 329 18.05 10.11 17.38
N THR A 330 18.44 11.25 17.95
CA THR A 330 19.71 11.92 17.61
C THR A 330 20.93 11.29 18.26
N SER A 331 20.75 10.47 19.31
CA SER A 331 21.84 9.86 20.08
C SER A 331 22.60 8.76 19.35
N LEU A 332 22.04 8.23 18.26
CA LEU A 332 22.59 7.13 17.47
C LEU A 332 22.53 7.47 15.97
N PHE A 333 23.36 6.81 15.17
CA PHE A 333 23.17 6.82 13.72
C PHE A 333 22.02 5.90 13.35
N LEU A 334 20.97 6.47 12.75
CA LEU A 334 19.79 5.78 12.22
C LEU A 334 19.58 6.17 10.77
N GLU A 335 18.98 5.30 9.97
CA GLU A 335 18.73 5.55 8.55
C GLU A 335 17.35 6.17 8.29
N CYS A 336 16.30 5.60 8.91
CA CYS A 336 14.92 6.05 8.74
C CYS A 336 14.16 6.00 10.06
N VAL A 337 13.18 6.88 10.18
CA VAL A 337 12.16 6.85 11.24
C VAL A 337 10.79 7.00 10.61
N VAL A 338 9.84 6.14 10.97
CA VAL A 338 8.44 6.26 10.60
C VAL A 338 7.58 6.43 11.85
N ALA A 339 6.64 7.37 11.80
CA ALA A 339 5.71 7.66 12.88
C ALA A 339 4.40 8.28 12.33
N PRO A 340 3.30 8.26 13.11
CA PRO A 340 2.04 8.89 12.70
C PRO A 340 2.14 10.42 12.61
N VAL A 341 3.01 11.05 13.42
CA VAL A 341 3.22 12.50 13.42
C VAL A 341 4.57 12.87 14.04
N PHE A 342 5.22 13.91 13.51
CA PHE A 342 6.41 14.54 14.07
C PHE A 342 6.06 15.96 14.52
N GLU A 343 6.17 16.22 15.83
CA GLU A 343 5.90 17.54 16.38
C GLU A 343 6.90 18.60 15.89
N PRO A 344 6.54 19.88 15.80
CA PRO A 344 7.42 20.93 15.28
C PRO A 344 8.77 21.02 15.99
N GLN A 345 8.81 20.88 17.33
CA GLN A 345 10.05 20.91 18.08
C GLN A 345 10.93 19.67 17.79
N ALA A 346 10.32 18.51 17.64
CA ALA A 346 11.04 17.29 17.24
C ALA A 346 11.69 17.46 15.87
N ARG A 347 10.96 18.00 14.90
CA ARG A 347 11.47 18.28 13.55
C ARG A 347 12.67 19.24 13.57
N GLN A 348 12.64 20.26 14.42
CA GLN A 348 13.76 21.20 14.59
C GLN A 348 15.02 20.49 15.12
N LEU A 349 14.87 19.60 16.11
CA LEU A 349 15.99 18.83 16.65
C LEU A 349 16.55 17.82 15.64
N LEU A 350 15.66 17.13 14.92
CA LEU A 350 16.02 16.12 13.92
C LEU A 350 16.68 16.73 12.66
N ALA A 351 16.45 18.02 12.37
CA ALA A 351 17.10 18.73 11.27
C ALA A 351 18.64 18.70 11.36
N ALA A 352 19.21 18.58 12.55
CA ALA A 352 20.66 18.40 12.74
C ALA A 352 21.21 17.10 12.11
N LYS A 353 20.36 16.10 11.85
CA LYS A 353 20.69 14.84 11.21
C LYS A 353 20.20 14.82 9.76
N ALA A 354 20.67 15.74 8.91
CA ALA A 354 20.16 16.01 7.57
C ALA A 354 19.95 14.78 6.66
N ASN A 355 20.69 13.69 6.87
CA ASN A 355 20.56 12.46 6.10
C ASN A 355 19.52 11.46 6.66
N LEU A 356 19.04 11.66 7.89
CA LEU A 356 18.01 10.83 8.52
C LEU A 356 16.69 11.05 7.78
N ARG A 357 16.11 9.97 7.30
CA ARG A 357 14.82 10.01 6.61
C ARG A 357 13.70 9.99 7.64
N LEU A 358 12.82 10.97 7.59
CA LEU A 358 11.63 11.04 8.42
C LEU A 358 10.42 10.81 7.54
N LEU A 359 9.68 9.74 7.82
CA LEU A 359 8.46 9.38 7.11
C LEU A 359 7.26 9.55 8.03
N GLU A 360 6.42 10.55 7.76
CA GLU A 360 5.14 10.70 8.43
C GLU A 360 4.08 9.85 7.72
N LEU A 361 3.41 8.96 8.45
CA LEU A 361 2.43 8.04 7.90
C LEU A 361 1.15 8.08 8.73
N ALA A 362 0.11 8.68 8.16
CA ALA A 362 -1.17 8.82 8.84
C ALA A 362 -1.84 7.45 9.13
N PRO A 363 -2.50 7.26 10.29
CA PRO A 363 -3.21 6.02 10.64
C PRO A 363 -4.24 5.58 9.59
N ALA A 364 -4.95 6.54 8.98
CA ALA A 364 -5.91 6.27 7.92
C ALA A 364 -5.26 5.66 6.66
N ALA A 365 -4.02 6.00 6.34
CA ALA A 365 -3.28 5.41 5.22
C ALA A 365 -2.90 3.96 5.52
N VAL A 366 -2.49 3.68 6.76
CA VAL A 366 -2.20 2.31 7.23
C VAL A 366 -3.46 1.44 7.16
N ALA A 367 -4.60 1.96 7.60
CA ALA A 367 -5.88 1.22 7.58
C ALA A 367 -6.37 0.89 6.16
N ARG A 368 -6.01 1.70 5.15
CA ARG A 368 -6.37 1.46 3.75
C ARG A 368 -5.43 0.52 3.00
N ALA A 369 -4.31 0.12 3.60
CA ALA A 369 -3.38 -0.79 2.96
C ALA A 369 -4.02 -2.17 2.71
N SER A 370 -3.63 -2.81 1.62
CA SER A 370 -4.05 -4.19 1.34
C SER A 370 -3.62 -5.12 2.47
N ARG A 371 -4.49 -6.08 2.80
CA ARG A 371 -4.18 -7.17 3.74
C ARG A 371 -3.63 -8.42 3.05
N GLN A 372 -3.30 -8.33 1.79
CA GLN A 372 -2.67 -9.41 1.03
C GLN A 372 -1.17 -9.22 0.94
N GLN A 373 -0.44 -10.27 1.23
CA GLN A 373 0.99 -10.37 1.01
C GLN A 373 1.25 -11.09 -0.31
N LEU A 374 2.08 -10.49 -1.14
CA LEU A 374 2.48 -11.01 -2.44
C LEU A 374 3.96 -11.41 -2.38
N ARG A 375 4.26 -12.61 -2.84
CA ARG A 375 5.64 -13.09 -2.94
C ARG A 375 5.90 -13.64 -4.33
N SER A 376 6.83 -13.04 -5.05
CA SER A 376 7.26 -13.56 -6.34
C SER A 376 8.00 -14.90 -6.17
N VAL A 377 7.67 -15.84 -7.03
CA VAL A 377 8.36 -17.12 -7.20
C VAL A 377 8.68 -17.30 -8.68
N LEU A 378 9.56 -18.25 -9.00
CA LEU A 378 9.91 -18.50 -10.40
C LEU A 378 8.65 -18.81 -11.24
N GLY A 379 8.31 -17.90 -12.15
CA GLY A 379 7.16 -18.04 -13.04
C GLY A 379 5.80 -17.71 -12.43
N GLY A 380 5.72 -17.15 -11.21
CA GLY A 380 4.44 -16.85 -10.58
C GLY A 380 4.52 -15.95 -9.36
N VAL A 381 3.39 -15.82 -8.69
CA VAL A 381 3.24 -15.06 -7.44
C VAL A 381 2.42 -15.91 -6.45
N LEU A 382 2.90 -16.03 -5.22
CA LEU A 382 2.11 -16.52 -4.10
C LEU A 382 1.37 -15.35 -3.46
N VAL A 383 0.09 -15.55 -3.18
CA VAL A 383 -0.77 -14.58 -2.51
C VAL A 383 -1.29 -15.22 -1.23
N GLN A 384 -1.16 -14.53 -0.12
CA GLN A 384 -1.74 -14.94 1.16
C GLN A 384 -2.26 -13.74 1.93
N GLU A 385 -3.09 -13.97 2.91
CA GLU A 385 -3.45 -12.93 3.88
C GLU A 385 -2.26 -12.64 4.80
N LEU A 386 -2.22 -11.41 5.34
CA LEU A 386 -1.27 -11.06 6.40
C LEU A 386 -1.57 -11.90 7.66
N ASP A 387 -0.53 -12.31 8.35
CA ASP A 387 -0.64 -12.94 9.68
C ASP A 387 -0.86 -11.86 10.75
N ASP A 388 -2.00 -11.16 10.69
CA ASP A 388 -2.37 -10.03 11.58
C ASP A 388 -3.70 -10.26 12.33
N GLN A 389 -4.19 -11.51 12.33
CA GLN A 389 -5.37 -11.88 13.09
C GLN A 389 -5.14 -11.63 14.59
N PRO A 390 -6.18 -11.15 15.32
CA PRO A 390 -6.12 -11.00 16.75
C PRO A 390 -5.66 -12.28 17.45
N VAL A 391 -4.91 -12.12 18.52
CA VAL A 391 -4.50 -13.24 19.36
C VAL A 391 -5.73 -13.73 20.14
N ASP A 392 -6.10 -14.98 19.90
CA ASP A 392 -7.17 -15.63 20.66
C ASP A 392 -6.58 -16.31 21.90
N GLU A 393 -6.58 -15.59 23.01
CA GLU A 393 -6.07 -16.11 24.28
C GLU A 393 -6.98 -17.18 24.91
N THR A 394 -8.24 -17.31 24.47
CA THR A 394 -9.15 -18.34 24.96
C THR A 394 -8.74 -19.74 24.54
N ALA A 395 -7.95 -19.83 23.45
CA ALA A 395 -7.35 -21.08 22.98
C ALA A 395 -6.06 -21.46 23.74
N TRP A 396 -5.51 -20.57 24.56
CA TRP A 396 -4.24 -20.82 25.24
C TRP A 396 -4.43 -21.83 26.40
N GLN A 397 -3.51 -22.76 26.50
CA GLN A 397 -3.52 -23.79 27.54
C GLN A 397 -2.18 -23.82 28.28
N VAL A 398 -2.24 -23.82 29.61
CA VAL A 398 -1.05 -24.07 30.44
C VAL A 398 -0.86 -25.57 30.56
N MET A 399 0.23 -26.08 30.00
CA MET A 399 0.53 -27.53 29.91
C MET A 399 1.41 -28.04 31.05
N SER A 400 2.17 -27.14 31.69
CA SER A 400 3.03 -27.48 32.83
C SER A 400 2.25 -27.48 34.16
N LYS A 401 2.81 -28.16 35.16
CA LYS A 401 2.26 -28.13 36.53
C LYS A 401 2.31 -26.73 37.13
N ARG A 402 3.39 -25.99 36.86
CA ARG A 402 3.52 -24.60 37.29
C ARG A 402 2.67 -23.69 36.41
N GLN A 403 1.84 -22.87 37.03
CA GLN A 403 1.13 -21.81 36.33
C GLN A 403 2.03 -20.58 36.17
N PRO A 404 1.93 -19.83 35.06
CA PRO A 404 2.60 -18.55 34.92
C PRO A 404 1.99 -17.53 35.92
N THR A 405 2.83 -16.67 36.48
CA THR A 405 2.35 -15.52 37.23
C THR A 405 1.67 -14.51 36.30
N ALA A 406 0.93 -13.54 36.86
CA ALA A 406 0.29 -12.49 36.06
C ALA A 406 1.35 -11.70 35.25
N GLN A 407 2.51 -11.40 35.85
CA GLN A 407 3.58 -10.68 35.15
C GLN A 407 4.19 -11.54 34.03
N GLU A 408 4.44 -12.82 34.25
CA GLU A 408 4.93 -13.72 33.21
C GLU A 408 3.94 -13.84 32.06
N LEU A 409 2.63 -13.85 32.35
CA LEU A 409 1.60 -13.91 31.33
C LEU A 409 1.59 -12.64 30.46
N GLU A 410 1.75 -11.45 31.06
CA GLU A 410 1.93 -10.19 30.29
C GLU A 410 3.18 -10.22 29.42
N ASP A 411 4.30 -10.71 29.95
CA ASP A 411 5.54 -10.81 29.21
C ASP A 411 5.45 -11.87 28.09
N LEU A 412 4.74 -12.98 28.32
CA LEU A 412 4.44 -13.99 27.27
C LEU A 412 3.57 -13.40 26.15
N ARG A 413 2.57 -12.58 26.46
CA ARG A 413 1.76 -11.85 25.48
C ARG A 413 2.61 -10.94 24.60
N PHE A 414 3.49 -10.18 25.24
CA PHE A 414 4.44 -9.31 24.52
C PHE A 414 5.37 -10.13 23.62
N ALA A 415 6.02 -11.16 24.17
CA ALA A 415 6.96 -12.01 23.44
C ALA A 415 6.26 -12.76 22.26
N TRP A 416 5.01 -13.19 22.45
CA TRP A 416 4.20 -13.87 21.43
C TRP A 416 3.85 -12.95 20.26
N ARG A 417 3.49 -11.68 20.53
CA ARG A 417 3.27 -10.68 19.48
C ARG A 417 4.55 -10.37 18.72
N LEU A 418 5.67 -10.31 19.42
CA LEU A 418 6.96 -10.01 18.81
C LEU A 418 7.46 -11.16 17.92
N VAL A 419 7.37 -12.42 18.37
CA VAL A 419 7.95 -13.56 17.64
C VAL A 419 7.33 -13.77 16.26
N ARG A 420 6.08 -13.35 16.06
CA ARG A 420 5.37 -13.34 14.77
C ARG A 420 6.12 -12.57 13.67
N HIS A 421 6.88 -11.53 14.05
CA HIS A 421 7.57 -10.63 13.14
C HIS A 421 9.08 -10.93 13.01
N VAL A 422 9.51 -12.07 13.51
CA VAL A 422 10.90 -12.54 13.43
C VAL A 422 10.99 -13.71 12.43
N ARG A 423 12.00 -13.69 11.58
CA ARG A 423 12.17 -14.76 10.57
C ARG A 423 12.42 -16.12 11.22
N SER A 424 11.72 -17.12 10.71
CA SER A 424 11.78 -18.52 11.19
C SER A 424 13.13 -19.19 10.92
N ASN A 425 13.61 -20.09 11.79
CA ASN A 425 13.09 -20.37 13.12
C ASN A 425 13.34 -19.18 14.03
N ALA A 426 12.31 -18.73 14.75
CA ALA A 426 12.35 -17.53 15.57
C ALA A 426 12.17 -17.84 17.06
N ILE A 427 13.01 -17.22 17.87
CA ILE A 427 12.92 -17.21 19.33
C ILE A 427 13.05 -15.77 19.82
N THR A 428 12.18 -15.35 20.73
CA THR A 428 12.27 -14.06 21.41
C THR A 428 12.32 -14.25 22.93
N VAL A 429 13.22 -13.53 23.57
CA VAL A 429 13.34 -13.44 25.04
C VAL A 429 12.87 -12.04 25.45
N ALA A 430 11.94 -11.97 26.40
CA ALA A 430 11.32 -10.71 26.81
C ALA A 430 11.06 -10.63 28.31
N LYS A 431 11.02 -9.41 28.84
CA LYS A 431 10.65 -9.11 30.22
C LYS A 431 10.18 -7.67 30.37
N GLY A 432 9.10 -7.47 31.09
CA GLY A 432 8.55 -6.14 31.39
C GLY A 432 8.19 -5.34 30.14
N GLY A 433 7.68 -5.98 29.07
CA GLY A 433 7.32 -5.33 27.81
C GLY A 433 8.52 -4.83 27.00
N GLN A 434 9.67 -5.49 27.09
CA GLN A 434 10.89 -5.20 26.33
C GLN A 434 11.52 -6.50 25.83
N SER A 435 11.98 -6.52 24.57
CA SER A 435 12.82 -7.60 24.05
C SER A 435 14.20 -7.53 24.68
N LEU A 436 14.75 -8.69 25.05
CA LEU A 436 16.09 -8.83 25.65
C LEU A 436 17.04 -9.56 24.73
N GLY A 437 16.52 -10.39 23.85
CA GLY A 437 17.28 -11.11 22.85
C GLY A 437 16.35 -11.75 21.81
N ILE A 438 16.82 -11.77 20.58
CA ILE A 438 16.08 -12.27 19.43
C ILE A 438 16.98 -13.19 18.63
N GLY A 439 16.55 -14.41 18.38
CA GLY A 439 17.16 -15.34 17.45
C GLY A 439 16.29 -15.48 16.21
N ALA A 440 16.84 -15.18 15.04
CA ALA A 440 16.11 -15.10 13.79
C ALA A 440 16.76 -15.95 12.70
N GLY A 441 15.94 -16.56 11.84
CA GLY A 441 16.39 -17.16 10.57
C GLY A 441 17.31 -18.37 10.72
N GLN A 442 17.22 -19.10 11.83
CA GLN A 442 18.09 -20.25 12.06
C GLN A 442 17.49 -21.55 11.50
N MET A 443 18.35 -22.45 11.02
CA MET A 443 17.94 -23.75 10.48
C MET A 443 17.43 -24.72 11.54
N ASN A 444 17.73 -24.50 12.81
CA ASN A 444 17.19 -25.26 13.93
C ASN A 444 16.79 -24.34 15.09
N ARG A 445 15.81 -24.79 15.86
CA ARG A 445 15.19 -23.98 16.91
C ARG A 445 16.10 -23.73 18.11
N VAL A 446 16.84 -24.75 18.53
CA VAL A 446 17.78 -24.60 19.66
C VAL A 446 18.92 -23.63 19.33
N GLY A 447 19.36 -23.56 18.07
CA GLY A 447 20.32 -22.56 17.61
C GLY A 447 19.77 -21.13 17.72
N SER A 448 18.52 -20.94 17.30
CA SER A 448 17.82 -19.66 17.47
C SER A 448 17.66 -19.29 18.95
N ALA A 449 17.29 -20.25 19.80
CA ALA A 449 17.20 -20.05 21.24
C ALA A 449 18.56 -19.67 21.86
N ARG A 450 19.64 -20.30 21.45
CA ARG A 450 20.99 -19.96 21.91
C ARG A 450 21.34 -18.52 21.60
N ILE A 451 21.13 -18.06 20.36
CA ILE A 451 21.40 -16.67 19.96
C ILE A 451 20.58 -15.69 20.82
N ALA A 452 19.29 -15.95 20.99
CA ALA A 452 18.42 -15.09 21.78
C ALA A 452 18.86 -15.01 23.25
N LEU A 453 19.21 -16.14 23.85
CA LEU A 453 19.60 -16.25 25.24
C LEU A 453 20.99 -15.65 25.49
N GLU A 454 21.95 -15.87 24.61
CA GLU A 454 23.28 -15.28 24.68
C GLU A 454 23.22 -13.74 24.56
N THR A 455 22.36 -13.23 23.65
CA THR A 455 22.11 -11.78 23.52
C THR A 455 21.47 -11.21 24.78
N ALA A 456 20.49 -11.90 25.36
CA ALA A 456 19.84 -11.48 26.60
C ALA A 456 20.81 -11.53 27.81
N ALA A 457 21.78 -12.45 27.79
CA ALA A 457 22.80 -12.64 28.82
C ALA A 457 22.21 -12.66 30.24
N ALA A 458 22.75 -11.88 31.16
CA ALA A 458 22.26 -11.82 32.54
C ALA A 458 20.83 -11.29 32.68
N LYS A 459 20.32 -10.53 31.70
CA LYS A 459 18.93 -10.04 31.68
C LYS A 459 17.92 -11.16 31.47
N ALA A 460 18.33 -12.32 30.94
CA ALA A 460 17.46 -13.49 30.73
C ALA A 460 16.89 -14.05 32.03
N LYS A 461 17.55 -13.81 33.16
CA LYS A 461 17.08 -14.32 34.47
C LYS A 461 15.71 -13.74 34.84
N GLY A 462 14.74 -14.65 35.02
CA GLY A 462 13.35 -14.28 35.32
C GLY A 462 12.61 -13.66 34.12
N ALA A 463 13.12 -13.85 32.90
CA ALA A 463 12.46 -13.49 31.67
C ALA A 463 11.61 -14.65 31.13
N VAL A 464 10.86 -14.39 30.05
CA VAL A 464 10.08 -15.39 29.33
C VAL A 464 10.65 -15.59 27.92
N LEU A 465 10.28 -16.74 27.29
CA LEU A 465 10.72 -17.08 25.95
C LEU A 465 9.50 -17.46 25.08
N ALA A 466 9.41 -16.89 23.87
CA ALA A 466 8.44 -17.27 22.87
C ALA A 466 9.09 -17.92 21.64
N SER A 467 8.40 -18.86 21.04
CA SER A 467 8.82 -19.59 19.84
C SER A 467 7.72 -19.55 18.78
N ASP A 468 8.08 -19.22 17.53
CA ASP A 468 7.16 -19.13 16.37
C ASP A 468 6.57 -20.50 15.95
N GLY A 469 7.23 -21.59 16.31
CA GLY A 469 6.82 -22.97 16.06
C GLY A 469 7.04 -23.86 17.28
N PHE A 470 6.56 -25.11 17.21
CA PHE A 470 6.69 -26.08 18.29
C PHE A 470 8.15 -26.46 18.59
N PHE A 471 8.40 -26.92 19.82
CA PHE A 471 9.69 -27.50 20.20
C PHE A 471 9.77 -28.97 19.71
N PRO A 472 10.69 -29.30 18.79
CA PRO A 472 10.83 -30.67 18.31
C PRO A 472 11.42 -31.61 19.36
N PHE A 473 12.17 -31.04 20.34
CA PHE A 473 12.83 -31.74 21.44
C PHE A 473 12.80 -30.85 22.70
N ASP A 474 13.13 -31.39 23.85
CA ASP A 474 13.20 -30.68 25.12
C ASP A 474 14.49 -29.82 25.28
N ASP A 475 15.41 -29.89 24.33
CA ASP A 475 16.70 -29.19 24.34
C ASP A 475 16.56 -27.66 24.47
N THR A 476 15.58 -27.09 23.80
CA THR A 476 15.29 -25.63 23.88
C THR A 476 14.80 -25.24 25.28
N VAL A 477 13.94 -26.04 25.90
CA VAL A 477 13.44 -25.81 27.27
C VAL A 477 14.59 -25.93 28.28
N ARG A 478 15.41 -26.97 28.16
CA ARG A 478 16.57 -27.17 29.05
C ARG A 478 17.60 -26.04 28.90
N LEU A 479 17.85 -25.59 27.67
CA LEU A 479 18.74 -24.44 27.45
C LEU A 479 18.15 -23.16 28.07
N ALA A 480 16.86 -22.90 27.88
CA ALA A 480 16.18 -21.74 28.45
C ALA A 480 16.27 -21.71 29.99
N ALA A 481 16.09 -22.86 30.64
CA ALA A 481 16.23 -23.00 32.09
C ALA A 481 17.65 -22.64 32.60
N GLN A 482 18.71 -23.02 31.85
CA GLN A 482 20.09 -22.69 32.21
C GLN A 482 20.36 -21.19 32.27
N TYR A 483 19.63 -20.40 31.44
CA TYR A 483 19.69 -18.94 31.44
C TYR A 483 18.73 -18.28 32.44
N GLY A 484 17.93 -19.09 33.17
CA GLY A 484 17.00 -18.61 34.18
C GLY A 484 15.67 -18.10 33.60
N ILE A 485 15.28 -18.53 32.42
CA ILE A 485 13.92 -18.34 31.89
C ILE A 485 12.94 -19.04 32.83
N THR A 486 11.81 -18.39 33.08
CA THR A 486 10.79 -18.90 34.01
C THR A 486 9.52 -19.37 33.33
N ALA A 487 9.20 -18.88 32.14
CA ALA A 487 8.05 -19.33 31.38
C ALA A 487 8.33 -19.33 29.87
N VAL A 488 7.68 -20.25 29.16
CA VAL A 488 7.80 -20.39 27.71
C VAL A 488 6.41 -20.42 27.06
N ILE A 489 6.32 -19.89 25.83
CA ILE A 489 5.10 -19.97 25.00
C ILE A 489 5.46 -20.47 23.60
N GLN A 490 4.65 -21.39 23.07
CA GLN A 490 4.84 -22.01 21.79
C GLN A 490 3.50 -22.55 21.24
N PRO A 491 3.37 -22.85 19.93
CA PRO A 491 2.11 -23.34 19.37
C PRO A 491 1.69 -24.75 19.82
N GLY A 492 2.62 -25.63 20.20
CA GLY A 492 2.32 -27.05 20.37
C GLY A 492 2.17 -27.81 19.05
N GLY A 493 1.82 -29.08 19.13
CA GLY A 493 1.57 -29.96 17.97
C GLY A 493 2.78 -30.82 17.58
N SER A 494 3.84 -30.87 18.38
CA SER A 494 4.92 -31.83 18.23
C SER A 494 4.49 -33.21 18.76
N VAL A 495 4.90 -34.28 18.10
CA VAL A 495 4.77 -35.66 18.64
C VAL A 495 5.54 -35.84 19.95
N ARG A 496 6.45 -34.92 20.27
CA ARG A 496 7.29 -34.93 21.48
C ARG A 496 6.95 -33.79 22.44
N ASP A 497 5.76 -33.20 22.34
CA ASP A 497 5.33 -32.14 23.30
C ASP A 497 5.41 -32.64 24.75
N ALA A 498 5.10 -33.91 24.98
CA ALA A 498 5.20 -34.56 26.30
C ALA A 498 6.60 -34.43 26.92
N ASP A 499 7.67 -34.56 26.11
CA ASP A 499 9.06 -34.42 26.58
C ASP A 499 9.36 -32.99 27.03
N SER A 500 8.92 -32.01 26.24
CA SER A 500 9.09 -30.60 26.55
C SER A 500 8.28 -30.17 27.78
N ILE A 501 7.07 -30.70 27.95
CA ILE A 501 6.23 -30.47 29.16
C ILE A 501 6.90 -31.06 30.38
N ALA A 502 7.38 -32.32 30.27
CA ALA A 502 8.08 -32.98 31.38
C ALA A 502 9.35 -32.22 31.79
N ALA A 503 10.12 -31.68 30.82
CA ALA A 503 11.28 -30.83 31.11
C ALA A 503 10.87 -29.53 31.81
N CYS A 504 9.77 -28.90 31.43
CA CYS A 504 9.25 -27.73 32.15
C CYS A 504 8.88 -28.08 33.59
N ASP A 505 8.20 -29.20 33.81
CA ASP A 505 7.83 -29.67 35.16
C ASP A 505 9.05 -29.98 36.04
N GLU A 506 10.06 -30.63 35.45
CA GLU A 506 11.32 -30.96 36.14
C GLU A 506 12.09 -29.70 36.56
N LEU A 507 12.11 -28.70 35.65
CA LEU A 507 12.93 -27.48 35.82
C LEU A 507 12.15 -26.31 36.42
N GLY A 508 10.87 -26.46 36.71
CA GLY A 508 10.01 -25.46 37.34
C GLY A 508 9.60 -24.31 36.41
N LEU A 509 9.58 -24.51 35.09
CA LEU A 509 9.09 -23.54 34.12
C LEU A 509 7.58 -23.67 33.92
N ALA A 510 6.92 -22.54 33.62
CA ALA A 510 5.57 -22.57 33.07
C ALA A 510 5.62 -22.73 31.54
N MET A 511 4.72 -23.54 30.97
CA MET A 511 4.58 -23.68 29.52
C MET A 511 3.16 -23.36 29.11
N VAL A 512 3.04 -22.39 28.18
CA VAL A 512 1.77 -22.03 27.51
C VAL A 512 1.81 -22.54 26.07
N VAL A 513 0.72 -23.16 25.62
CA VAL A 513 0.52 -23.63 24.25
C VAL A 513 -0.63 -22.86 23.63
N THR A 514 -0.43 -22.33 22.41
CA THR A 514 -1.38 -21.41 21.76
C THR A 514 -2.23 -22.06 20.68
N GLY A 515 -1.83 -23.24 20.16
CA GLY A 515 -2.50 -23.89 19.03
C GLY A 515 -2.24 -23.24 17.66
N ARG A 516 -1.53 -22.11 17.59
CA ARG A 516 -1.27 -21.35 16.35
C ARG A 516 0.22 -21.06 16.19
N ARG A 517 0.80 -21.41 15.05
CA ARG A 517 2.19 -21.08 14.69
C ARG A 517 2.23 -19.78 13.87
N HIS A 518 3.41 -19.12 13.87
CA HIS A 518 3.65 -17.85 13.18
C HIS A 518 4.95 -17.91 12.35
N PHE A 519 4.98 -18.69 11.27
CA PHE A 519 6.16 -18.77 10.42
C PHE A 519 6.25 -17.54 9.51
N LEU A 520 7.44 -16.92 9.48
CA LEU A 520 7.81 -15.84 8.59
C LEU A 520 9.11 -16.21 7.84
N HIS A 521 9.04 -16.37 6.51
CA HIS A 521 10.18 -16.73 5.65
C HIS A 521 10.68 -15.55 4.81
#